data_066f26e030084e9bf74e7a30cce357b6
#
_entry.id   066f26e030084e9bf74e7a30cce357b6
#
_cell.length_a   1.000
_cell.length_b   1.000
_cell.length_c   1.000
_cell.angle_alpha   90.00
_cell.angle_beta   90.00
_cell.angle_gamma   90.00
#
_symmetry.space_group_name_H-M   'P 1'
#
loop_
_entity.id
_entity.type
_entity.pdbx_description
1 polymer ?
#
loop_
_entity_poly.entity_id
_entity_poly.type
_entity_poly.pdbx_seq_one_letter_code
_entity_poly.pdbx_strand_id
1 'polypeptide(L)'
;METSGLNHIIMTIKDVKISQEFYGGLLGFEIKSIADGFFFMSGGVSIFFFSPRRPIPDDRFNEFRIGLDHLAFTAPNESALQSLADKLQAAGVETKGVETYHTGNKYVAFRDPDNIQLEYWLPK
;
A
#
# COMPACT_ATOMS: atom_id res chain seq x y z
N MET A 1 -14.59 22.00 8.13
CA MET A 1 -13.58 21.39 9.03
C MET A 1 -12.21 21.90 8.62
N GLU A 2 -11.53 22.59 9.53
CA GLU A 2 -10.11 22.93 9.31
C GLU A 2 -9.23 21.73 9.69
N THR A 3 -8.17 21.52 8.95
CA THR A 3 -7.23 20.43 9.22
C THR A 3 -5.82 20.79 8.78
N SER A 4 -4.82 20.30 9.47
CA SER A 4 -3.41 20.40 9.09
C SER A 4 -2.90 19.16 8.31
N GLY A 5 -3.79 18.31 7.86
CA GLY A 5 -3.48 17.13 7.05
C GLY A 5 -4.05 15.84 7.63
N LEU A 6 -3.67 14.72 7.06
CA LEU A 6 -4.04 13.39 7.55
C LEU A 6 -3.18 13.00 8.74
N ASN A 7 -3.80 12.48 9.79
CA ASN A 7 -3.10 11.95 10.97
C ASN A 7 -2.77 10.47 10.77
N HIS A 8 -3.77 9.65 10.48
CA HIS A 8 -3.57 8.21 10.30
C HIS A 8 -4.63 7.60 9.38
N ILE A 9 -4.29 6.43 8.87
CA ILE A 9 -5.18 5.55 8.11
C ILE A 9 -5.15 4.20 8.80
N ILE A 10 -6.31 3.56 8.93
CA ILE A 10 -6.42 2.19 9.46
C ILE A 10 -6.99 1.31 8.37
N MET A 11 -6.31 0.20 8.12
CA MET A 11 -6.72 -0.79 7.14
C MET A 11 -6.98 -2.13 7.85
N THR A 12 -8.03 -2.81 7.45
CA THR A 12 -8.32 -4.16 7.90
C THR A 12 -7.69 -5.14 6.93
N ILE A 13 -6.96 -6.12 7.44
CA ILE A 13 -6.26 -7.14 6.67
C ILE A 13 -6.62 -8.53 7.19
N LYS A 14 -6.53 -9.54 6.34
CA LYS A 14 -6.91 -10.91 6.69
C LYS A 14 -5.87 -11.60 7.58
N ASP A 15 -4.59 -11.51 7.23
CA ASP A 15 -3.48 -12.20 7.89
C ASP A 15 -2.34 -11.22 8.19
N VAL A 16 -2.15 -10.95 9.48
CA VAL A 16 -1.15 -9.96 9.95
C VAL A 16 0.26 -10.34 9.51
N LYS A 17 0.64 -11.60 9.63
CA LYS A 17 2.00 -12.05 9.30
C LYS A 17 2.28 -11.93 7.80
N ILE A 18 1.35 -12.35 6.96
CA ILE A 18 1.49 -12.24 5.49
C ILE A 18 1.60 -10.78 5.08
N SER A 19 0.77 -9.90 5.64
CA SER A 19 0.83 -8.47 5.35
C SER A 19 2.09 -7.81 5.88
N GLN A 20 2.58 -8.19 7.05
CA GLN A 20 3.89 -7.72 7.56
C GLN A 20 5.03 -8.10 6.61
N GLU A 21 5.04 -9.31 6.11
CA GLU A 21 6.06 -9.77 5.16
C GLU A 21 5.98 -8.99 3.84
N PHE A 22 4.77 -8.64 3.40
CA PHE A 22 4.58 -7.84 2.21
C PHE A 22 5.04 -6.39 2.40
N TYR A 23 4.50 -5.69 3.39
CA TYR A 23 4.82 -4.27 3.60
C TYR A 23 6.23 -4.04 4.16
N GLY A 24 6.69 -4.90 5.05
CA GLY A 24 8.02 -4.80 5.64
C GLY A 24 9.10 -5.49 4.81
N GLY A 25 8.86 -6.74 4.42
CA GLY A 25 9.85 -7.54 3.69
C GLY A 25 10.00 -7.13 2.24
N LEU A 26 8.90 -7.06 1.49
CA LEU A 26 8.94 -6.74 0.06
C LEU A 26 9.03 -5.23 -0.21
N LEU A 27 8.12 -4.44 0.40
CA LEU A 27 8.09 -2.99 0.16
C LEU A 27 9.15 -2.23 0.96
N GLY A 28 9.67 -2.81 2.04
CA GLY A 28 10.76 -2.23 2.81
C GLY A 28 10.36 -1.17 3.83
N PHE A 29 9.09 -1.08 4.22
CA PHE A 29 8.67 -0.18 5.30
C PHE A 29 9.21 -0.64 6.66
N GLU A 30 9.53 0.31 7.52
CA GLU A 30 9.93 0.04 8.90
C GLU A 30 8.71 -0.31 9.74
N ILE A 31 8.44 -1.62 9.87
CA ILE A 31 7.27 -2.14 10.55
C ILE A 31 7.45 -2.10 12.07
N LYS A 32 6.41 -1.63 12.76
CA LYS A 32 6.29 -1.74 14.21
C LYS A 32 5.11 -2.63 14.55
N SER A 33 5.39 -3.77 15.17
CA SER A 33 4.35 -4.72 15.61
C SER A 33 3.63 -4.20 16.85
N ILE A 34 2.31 -4.36 16.86
CA ILE A 34 1.43 -4.03 17.98
C ILE A 34 0.42 -5.15 18.16
N ALA A 35 -0.40 -5.10 19.22
CA ALA A 35 -1.44 -6.11 19.44
C ALA A 35 -2.40 -6.16 18.24
N ASP A 36 -2.61 -7.35 17.70
CA ASP A 36 -3.51 -7.66 16.59
C ASP A 36 -3.18 -6.96 15.25
N GLY A 37 -1.95 -6.42 15.12
CA GLY A 37 -1.59 -5.72 13.90
C GLY A 37 -0.18 -5.15 13.88
N PHE A 38 0.01 -4.16 13.04
CA PHE A 38 1.25 -3.43 12.90
C PHE A 38 0.99 -2.05 12.29
N PHE A 39 2.00 -1.20 12.29
CA PHE A 39 1.96 0.06 11.59
C PHE A 39 3.33 0.47 11.06
N PHE A 40 3.34 1.42 10.16
CA PHE A 40 4.52 2.13 9.73
C PHE A 40 4.18 3.60 9.45
N MET A 41 5.21 4.43 9.36
CA MET A 41 5.06 5.83 9.02
C MET A 41 5.36 6.05 7.54
N SER A 42 4.53 6.85 6.88
CA SER A 42 4.80 7.36 5.54
C SER A 42 4.60 8.88 5.56
N GLY A 43 5.71 9.62 5.47
CA GLY A 43 5.69 11.04 5.75
C GLY A 43 5.19 11.29 7.18
N GLY A 44 4.27 12.21 7.35
CA GLY A 44 3.64 12.51 8.64
C GLY A 44 2.41 11.66 8.97
N VAL A 45 2.11 10.61 8.20
CA VAL A 45 0.90 9.79 8.34
C VAL A 45 1.26 8.42 8.87
N SER A 46 0.59 7.98 9.95
CA SER A 46 0.68 6.61 10.44
C SER A 46 -0.30 5.73 9.67
N ILE A 47 0.18 4.57 9.19
CA ILE A 47 -0.66 3.62 8.48
C ILE A 47 -0.69 2.33 9.29
N PHE A 48 -1.88 2.04 9.86
CA PHE A 48 -2.14 0.89 10.72
C PHE A 48 -2.83 -0.23 9.94
N PHE A 49 -2.50 -1.45 10.33
CA PHE A 49 -3.10 -2.67 9.78
C PHE A 49 -3.53 -3.56 10.94
N PHE A 50 -4.80 -3.96 10.96
CA PHE A 50 -5.34 -4.81 12.00
C PHE A 50 -6.12 -5.99 11.43
N SER A 51 -6.14 -7.09 12.17
CA SER A 51 -7.07 -8.19 11.92
C SER A 51 -8.51 -7.69 11.97
N PRO A 52 -9.45 -8.33 11.24
CA PRO A 52 -10.85 -7.91 11.28
C PRO A 52 -11.46 -8.08 12.68
N ARG A 53 -12.16 -7.05 13.17
CA ARG A 53 -12.97 -7.17 14.39
C ARG A 53 -14.16 -8.10 14.19
N ARG A 54 -14.70 -8.10 12.97
CA ARG A 54 -15.81 -8.96 12.54
C ARG A 54 -15.43 -9.58 11.20
N PRO A 55 -14.85 -10.79 11.21
CA PRO A 55 -14.49 -11.46 9.97
C PRO A 55 -15.71 -11.66 9.07
N ILE A 56 -15.54 -11.33 7.78
CA ILE A 56 -16.53 -11.57 6.75
C ILE A 56 -16.01 -12.75 5.93
N PRO A 57 -16.81 -13.83 5.75
CA PRO A 57 -16.38 -14.97 4.95
C PRO A 57 -16.03 -14.56 3.51
N ASP A 58 -14.90 -15.07 3.01
CA ASP A 58 -14.40 -14.84 1.65
C ASP A 58 -14.23 -13.35 1.29
N ASP A 59 -13.95 -12.53 2.30
CA ASP A 59 -13.76 -11.10 2.11
C ASP A 59 -12.49 -10.80 1.33
N ARG A 60 -12.61 -9.84 0.43
CA ARG A 60 -11.51 -9.35 -0.40
C ARG A 60 -11.75 -7.90 -0.77
N PHE A 61 -10.72 -7.07 -0.74
CA PHE A 61 -10.84 -5.67 -1.14
C PHE A 61 -11.32 -5.55 -2.59
N ASN A 62 -12.22 -4.60 -2.81
CA ASN A 62 -12.77 -4.28 -4.10
C ASN A 62 -12.94 -2.77 -4.23
N GLU A 63 -12.16 -2.14 -5.09
CA GLU A 63 -12.16 -0.70 -5.33
C GLU A 63 -13.44 -0.15 -5.98
N PHE A 64 -14.26 -1.03 -6.54
CA PHE A 64 -15.55 -0.63 -7.14
C PHE A 64 -16.64 -0.41 -6.09
N ARG A 65 -16.39 -0.77 -4.83
CA ARG A 65 -17.30 -0.50 -3.73
C ARG A 65 -17.10 0.93 -3.22
N ILE A 66 -18.15 1.52 -2.63
CA ILE A 66 -18.05 2.84 -2.03
C ILE A 66 -17.01 2.83 -0.92
N GLY A 67 -16.04 3.75 -0.99
CA GLY A 67 -14.97 3.89 -0.03
C GLY A 67 -13.64 4.17 -0.71
N LEU A 68 -12.58 3.57 -0.20
CA LEU A 68 -11.24 3.71 -0.76
C LEU A 68 -11.15 3.04 -2.14
N ASP A 69 -10.56 3.72 -3.12
CA ASP A 69 -10.16 3.13 -4.39
C ASP A 69 -8.74 2.56 -4.27
N HIS A 70 -7.77 3.38 -3.89
CA HIS A 70 -6.38 2.96 -3.70
C HIS A 70 -5.62 3.92 -2.76
N LEU A 71 -4.44 3.49 -2.33
CA LEU A 71 -3.44 4.32 -1.67
C LEU A 71 -2.25 4.54 -2.59
N ALA A 72 -1.81 5.78 -2.69
CA ALA A 72 -0.60 6.12 -3.44
C ALA A 72 0.49 6.65 -2.51
N PHE A 73 1.66 6.03 -2.57
CA PHE A 73 2.86 6.49 -1.87
C PHE A 73 3.73 7.31 -2.82
N THR A 74 4.36 8.36 -2.33
CA THR A 74 5.23 9.20 -3.15
C THR A 74 6.59 8.57 -3.34
N ALA A 75 6.99 8.39 -4.61
CA ALA A 75 8.34 7.97 -4.97
C ALA A 75 9.29 9.17 -4.97
N PRO A 76 10.50 9.04 -4.40
CA PRO A 76 11.45 10.15 -4.37
C PRO A 76 12.10 10.44 -5.72
N ASN A 77 12.19 9.43 -6.60
CA ASN A 77 12.83 9.55 -7.91
C ASN A 77 12.47 8.36 -8.81
N GLU A 78 12.84 8.44 -10.08
CA GLU A 78 12.54 7.41 -11.08
C GLU A 78 13.26 6.09 -10.80
N SER A 79 14.47 6.14 -10.26
CA SER A 79 15.23 4.94 -9.88
C SER A 79 14.49 4.11 -8.81
N ALA A 80 13.85 4.78 -7.85
CA ALA A 80 13.04 4.11 -6.84
C ALA A 80 11.81 3.43 -7.44
N LEU A 81 11.15 4.05 -8.43
CA LEU A 81 10.05 3.43 -9.15
C LEU A 81 10.48 2.15 -9.85
N GLN A 82 11.57 2.20 -10.60
CA GLN A 82 12.08 1.04 -11.33
C GLN A 82 12.51 -0.07 -10.38
N SER A 83 13.19 0.29 -9.30
CA SER A 83 13.59 -0.68 -8.26
C SER A 83 12.40 -1.42 -7.66
N LEU A 84 11.30 -0.71 -7.37
CA LEU A 84 10.08 -1.36 -6.87
C LEU A 84 9.47 -2.27 -7.92
N ALA A 85 9.35 -1.81 -9.17
CA ALA A 85 8.82 -2.63 -10.26
C ALA A 85 9.59 -3.96 -10.41
N ASP A 86 10.92 -3.89 -10.36
CA ASP A 86 11.79 -5.07 -10.44
C ASP A 86 11.58 -6.02 -9.27
N LYS A 87 11.46 -5.50 -8.04
CA LYS A 87 11.19 -6.29 -6.83
C LYS A 87 9.83 -6.99 -6.90
N LEU A 88 8.79 -6.29 -7.34
CA LEU A 88 7.45 -6.84 -7.48
C LEU A 88 7.46 -8.00 -8.49
N GLN A 89 8.07 -7.82 -9.64
CA GLN A 89 8.17 -8.85 -10.67
C GLN A 89 8.95 -10.07 -10.16
N ALA A 90 10.08 -9.85 -9.49
CA ALA A 90 10.90 -10.92 -8.93
C ALA A 90 10.15 -11.72 -7.85
N ALA A 91 9.25 -11.08 -7.11
CA ALA A 91 8.41 -11.70 -6.08
C ALA A 91 7.12 -12.34 -6.64
N GLY A 92 6.87 -12.24 -7.94
CA GLY A 92 5.66 -12.77 -8.57
C GLY A 92 4.40 -11.94 -8.28
N VAL A 93 4.56 -10.70 -7.86
CA VAL A 93 3.43 -9.77 -7.66
C VAL A 93 3.05 -9.15 -9.00
N GLU A 94 1.78 -9.25 -9.35
CA GLU A 94 1.26 -8.72 -10.61
C GLU A 94 1.44 -7.20 -10.68
N THR A 95 2.11 -6.73 -11.73
CA THR A 95 2.30 -5.31 -12.03
C THR A 95 2.62 -5.14 -13.52
N LYS A 96 2.23 -4.02 -14.08
CA LYS A 96 2.63 -3.63 -15.44
C LYS A 96 3.98 -2.91 -15.46
N GLY A 97 4.65 -2.81 -14.30
CA GLY A 97 5.90 -2.07 -14.18
C GLY A 97 5.67 -0.56 -14.13
N VAL A 98 6.65 0.20 -14.57
CA VAL A 98 6.54 1.66 -14.60
C VAL A 98 5.65 2.09 -15.76
N GLU A 99 4.57 2.78 -15.42
CA GLU A 99 3.61 3.32 -16.37
C GLU A 99 3.65 4.86 -16.37
N THR A 100 3.18 5.46 -17.44
CA THR A 100 3.04 6.93 -17.54
C THR A 100 1.57 7.27 -17.61
N TYR A 101 1.12 8.12 -16.67
CA TYR A 101 -0.23 8.64 -16.65
C TYR A 101 -0.41 9.76 -17.68
N HIS A 102 -1.65 10.06 -18.09
CA HIS A 102 -1.92 11.07 -19.13
C HIS A 102 -1.38 12.46 -18.80
N THR A 103 -1.15 12.77 -17.53
CA THR A 103 -0.52 14.03 -17.09
C THR A 103 1.00 14.03 -17.23
N GLY A 104 1.62 12.88 -17.59
CA GLY A 104 3.05 12.69 -17.69
C GLY A 104 3.73 12.21 -16.41
N ASN A 105 2.99 12.05 -15.33
CA ASN A 105 3.50 11.44 -14.10
C ASN A 105 3.80 9.95 -14.33
N LYS A 106 4.81 9.45 -13.68
CA LYS A 106 5.15 8.03 -13.70
C LYS A 106 4.71 7.35 -12.42
N TYR A 107 4.31 6.09 -12.50
CA TYR A 107 3.87 5.33 -11.35
C TYR A 107 4.02 3.83 -11.56
N VAL A 108 3.94 3.08 -10.47
CA VAL A 108 3.84 1.62 -10.46
C VAL A 108 2.60 1.25 -9.67
N ALA A 109 1.69 0.50 -10.29
CA ALA A 109 0.48 -0.02 -9.65
C ALA A 109 0.63 -1.50 -9.33
N PHE A 110 0.12 -1.91 -8.17
CA PHE A 110 0.17 -3.29 -7.69
C PHE A 110 -0.87 -3.50 -6.59
N ARG A 111 -1.00 -4.74 -6.12
CA ARG A 111 -1.96 -5.06 -5.07
C ARG A 111 -1.29 -5.77 -3.92
N ASP A 112 -1.78 -5.54 -2.72
CA ASP A 112 -1.33 -6.26 -1.53
C ASP A 112 -1.98 -7.65 -1.43
N PRO A 113 -1.64 -8.48 -0.41
CA PRO A 113 -2.22 -9.82 -0.27
C PRO A 113 -3.74 -9.87 -0.13
N ASP A 114 -4.38 -8.81 0.34
CA ASP A 114 -5.83 -8.68 0.46
C ASP A 114 -6.49 -8.03 -0.76
N ASN A 115 -5.74 -7.88 -1.85
CA ASN A 115 -6.18 -7.21 -3.08
C ASN A 115 -6.35 -5.70 -2.95
N ILE A 116 -5.82 -5.10 -1.89
CA ILE A 116 -5.85 -3.64 -1.73
C ILE A 116 -4.96 -3.02 -2.81
N GLN A 117 -5.54 -2.08 -3.56
CA GLN A 117 -4.86 -1.42 -4.67
C GLN A 117 -3.89 -0.37 -4.13
N LEU A 118 -2.66 -0.44 -4.58
CA LEU A 118 -1.57 0.43 -4.17
C LEU A 118 -0.88 1.03 -5.40
N GLU A 119 -0.39 2.24 -5.24
CA GLU A 119 0.44 2.89 -6.25
C GLU A 119 1.70 3.49 -5.61
N TYR A 120 2.78 3.48 -6.38
CA TYR A 120 3.98 4.22 -6.09
C TYR A 120 4.11 5.30 -7.16
N TRP A 121 3.92 6.57 -6.77
CA TRP A 121 3.67 7.69 -7.66
C TRP A 121 4.83 8.67 -7.63
N LEU A 122 5.36 9.00 -8.80
CA LEU A 122 6.40 10.01 -8.93
C LEU A 122 5.76 11.34 -9.33
N PRO A 123 5.80 12.37 -8.45
CA PRO A 123 5.37 13.71 -8.81
C PRO A 123 6.23 14.27 -9.94
N LYS A 124 5.61 15.12 -10.75
CA LYS A 124 6.35 15.89 -11.75
C LYS A 124 7.24 16.92 -11.10
#